data_d26c0ea51275c303d71d7b4e90eb0761
#
_entry.id   d26c0ea51275c303d71d7b4e90eb0761
#
_cell.length_a   1.000
_cell.length_b   1.000
_cell.length_c   1.000
_cell.angle_alpha   90.00
_cell.angle_beta   90.00
_cell.angle_gamma   90.00
#
_symmetry.space_group_name_H-M   'P 1'
#
loop_
_entity.id
_entity.type
_entity.pdbx_description
1 polymer ?
#
loop_
_entity_poly.entity_id
_entity_poly.type
_entity_poly.pdbx_seq_one_letter_code
_entity_poly.pdbx_strand_id
1 'polypeptide(L)'
;MSFIINILSTPAILVGLISLFGLILQKKPVEDVVKGTVKTIVGFLVLTAGSSFLQTGPLNDFGVIFNYAFNMQGVVPNNEAIVSLGLADFASDTAYIMCIGMIANIVLARFSRLHYIFLTGHHTLYMSAMLAIILNVGNLTGPMLWISGGLILGLIMVISPALCQPTMEKITGTDELGFGHFGGFGYWFSAQIGKLFKDKSKSTEDVNFPQRISFLRDTTVAIGLTMTIFFVVVTFVAVVVRDGMSDPTISAFFKGETQTHWIVWAITKGLSFAGGVYIILSGVRLIIGEIVPAFRGIAEKIVPNAKPAIDCPVVFPYAPNAVLMGFLVSFLGGIVGLFVLGGINKALIPVALILPGVIPHFFCGATAGVFANAEGGLKGCLVGSFLHGLLITFLPAICMPVMGSLNFANCTFSDADFSITGIILGNIAQFVKGGGLFAVCVVLFLLPIIYNVIMPKKKEA
;
A
#
# COMPACT_ATOMS: atom_id res chain seq x y z
N MET A 1 -11.53 31.87 3.13
CA MET A 1 -11.41 30.59 3.86
C MET A 1 -11.59 29.39 2.95
N SER A 2 -12.58 29.33 2.06
CA SER A 2 -12.79 28.24 1.08
C SER A 2 -11.61 27.95 0.15
N PHE A 3 -10.90 28.98 -0.36
CA PHE A 3 -9.77 28.82 -1.27
C PHE A 3 -8.59 28.06 -0.62
N ILE A 4 -8.22 28.43 0.62
CA ILE A 4 -7.13 27.73 1.34
C ILE A 4 -7.52 26.29 1.65
N ILE A 5 -8.77 26.07 2.05
CA ILE A 5 -9.29 24.72 2.31
C ILE A 5 -9.24 23.88 1.02
N ASN A 6 -9.66 24.45 -0.12
CA ASN A 6 -9.62 23.75 -1.40
C ASN A 6 -8.18 23.39 -1.83
N ILE A 7 -7.22 24.29 -1.61
CA ILE A 7 -5.79 23.97 -1.84
C ILE A 7 -5.34 22.80 -0.96
N LEU A 8 -5.63 22.85 0.33
CA LEU A 8 -5.19 21.82 1.29
C LEU A 8 -5.97 20.49 1.14
N SER A 9 -7.18 20.53 0.59
CA SER A 9 -7.97 19.33 0.30
C SER A 9 -7.75 18.75 -1.10
N THR A 10 -6.93 19.42 -1.94
CA THR A 10 -6.54 18.89 -3.26
C THR A 10 -5.19 18.17 -3.14
N PRO A 11 -5.15 16.82 -3.11
CA PRO A 11 -3.94 16.07 -2.77
C PRO A 11 -2.75 16.40 -3.67
N ALA A 12 -2.98 16.54 -4.98
CA ALA A 12 -1.93 16.90 -5.93
C ALA A 12 -1.27 18.25 -5.59
N ILE A 13 -2.08 19.25 -5.23
CA ILE A 13 -1.59 20.59 -4.87
C ILE A 13 -0.87 20.54 -3.53
N LEU A 14 -1.43 19.83 -2.56
CA LEU A 14 -0.82 19.67 -1.24
C LEU A 14 0.56 19.03 -1.31
N VAL A 15 0.70 17.93 -2.06
CA VAL A 15 1.99 17.25 -2.27
C VAL A 15 2.97 18.16 -3.02
N GLY A 16 2.47 18.94 -4.00
CA GLY A 16 3.25 19.97 -4.69
C GLY A 16 3.74 21.08 -3.75
N LEU A 17 2.91 21.56 -2.84
CA LEU A 17 3.31 22.56 -1.82
C LEU A 17 4.39 22.01 -0.89
N ILE A 18 4.28 20.75 -0.48
CA ILE A 18 5.31 20.09 0.32
C ILE A 18 6.66 20.08 -0.44
N SER A 19 6.64 19.72 -1.73
CA SER A 19 7.82 19.79 -2.59
C SER A 19 8.36 21.21 -2.71
N LEU A 20 7.48 22.20 -2.93
CA LEU A 20 7.82 23.63 -3.01
C LEU A 20 8.58 24.09 -1.76
N PHE A 21 8.00 23.89 -0.59
CA PHE A 21 8.62 24.27 0.69
C PHE A 21 9.94 23.53 0.92
N GLY A 22 9.98 22.23 0.59
CA GLY A 22 11.17 21.43 0.70
C GLY A 22 12.34 21.97 -0.15
N LEU A 23 12.06 22.30 -1.40
CA LEU A 23 13.07 22.84 -2.32
C LEU A 23 13.52 24.25 -1.94
N ILE A 24 12.60 25.12 -1.45
CA ILE A 24 12.93 26.45 -0.93
C ILE A 24 13.84 26.34 0.31
N LEU A 25 13.53 25.46 1.26
CA LEU A 25 14.33 25.25 2.46
C LEU A 25 15.75 24.72 2.14
N GLN A 26 15.91 24.00 1.03
CA GLN A 26 17.20 23.59 0.50
C GLN A 26 17.96 24.71 -0.20
N LYS A 27 17.36 25.89 -0.38
CA LYS A 27 17.94 27.01 -1.13
C LYS A 27 18.25 26.65 -2.61
N LYS A 28 17.40 25.79 -3.22
CA LYS A 28 17.53 25.45 -4.63
C LYS A 28 17.28 26.68 -5.51
N PRO A 29 17.88 26.75 -6.71
CA PRO A 29 17.58 27.78 -7.69
C PRO A 29 16.07 27.83 -8.02
N VAL A 30 15.53 29.00 -8.33
CA VAL A 30 14.10 29.20 -8.61
C VAL A 30 13.61 28.26 -9.72
N GLU A 31 14.41 28.02 -10.74
CA GLU A 31 14.12 27.10 -11.84
C GLU A 31 13.86 25.67 -11.33
N ASP A 32 14.71 25.16 -10.44
CA ASP A 32 14.60 23.84 -9.85
C ASP A 32 13.37 23.75 -8.92
N VAL A 33 13.09 24.84 -8.18
CA VAL A 33 11.91 24.92 -7.30
C VAL A 33 10.62 24.82 -8.13
N VAL A 34 10.50 25.62 -9.19
CA VAL A 34 9.32 25.61 -10.08
C VAL A 34 9.18 24.25 -10.76
N LYS A 35 10.27 23.75 -11.35
CA LYS A 35 10.31 22.47 -12.07
C LYS A 35 9.93 21.30 -11.15
N GLY A 36 10.51 21.22 -9.96
CA GLY A 36 10.25 20.14 -9.02
C GLY A 36 8.82 20.18 -8.49
N THR A 37 8.30 21.37 -8.17
CA THR A 37 6.91 21.55 -7.74
C THR A 37 5.92 21.12 -8.82
N VAL A 38 6.09 21.58 -10.05
CA VAL A 38 5.20 21.23 -11.16
C VAL A 38 5.26 19.72 -11.46
N LYS A 39 6.45 19.13 -11.51
CA LYS A 39 6.61 17.68 -11.72
C LYS A 39 5.96 16.84 -10.61
N THR A 40 6.02 17.30 -9.37
CA THR A 40 5.38 16.63 -8.24
C THR A 40 3.86 16.65 -8.39
N ILE A 41 3.27 17.80 -8.72
CA ILE A 41 1.83 17.94 -8.97
C ILE A 41 1.40 17.06 -10.15
N VAL A 42 2.10 17.16 -11.28
CA VAL A 42 1.81 16.36 -12.49
C VAL A 42 1.97 14.88 -12.21
N GLY A 43 3.01 14.49 -11.49
CA GLY A 43 3.23 13.09 -11.09
C GLY A 43 2.07 12.52 -10.27
N PHE A 44 1.54 13.30 -9.34
CA PHE A 44 0.37 12.91 -8.55
C PHE A 44 -0.88 12.77 -9.43
N LEU A 45 -1.12 13.72 -10.35
CA LEU A 45 -2.24 13.66 -11.29
C LEU A 45 -2.14 12.45 -12.23
N VAL A 46 -0.93 12.14 -12.73
CA VAL A 46 -0.68 10.95 -13.55
C VAL A 46 -0.94 9.67 -12.76
N LEU A 47 -0.48 9.59 -11.50
CA LEU A 47 -0.76 8.47 -10.61
C LEU A 47 -2.27 8.28 -10.44
N THR A 48 -2.99 9.35 -10.12
CA THR A 48 -4.44 9.31 -9.91
C THR A 48 -5.19 8.93 -11.20
N ALA A 49 -4.75 9.43 -12.35
CA ALA A 49 -5.34 9.06 -13.65
C ALA A 49 -5.15 7.57 -13.95
N GLY A 50 -3.95 7.02 -13.71
CA GLY A 50 -3.70 5.58 -13.86
C GLY A 50 -4.53 4.73 -12.90
N SER A 51 -4.68 5.19 -11.66
CA SER A 51 -5.52 4.53 -10.66
C SER A 51 -6.99 4.52 -11.08
N SER A 52 -7.54 5.67 -11.50
CA SER A 52 -8.92 5.77 -11.99
C SER A 52 -9.14 4.89 -13.22
N PHE A 53 -8.19 4.87 -14.16
CA PHE A 53 -8.27 3.99 -15.34
C PHE A 53 -8.37 2.51 -14.94
N LEU A 54 -7.57 2.07 -13.97
CA LEU A 54 -7.63 0.70 -13.48
C LEU A 54 -8.95 0.38 -12.79
N GLN A 55 -9.43 1.28 -11.93
CA GLN A 55 -10.62 1.06 -11.11
C GLN A 55 -11.89 1.02 -11.95
N THR A 56 -12.07 1.99 -12.85
CA THR A 56 -13.28 2.12 -13.67
C THR A 56 -13.29 1.19 -14.89
N GLY A 57 -12.14 0.65 -15.26
CA GLY A 57 -11.95 -0.26 -16.38
C GLY A 57 -11.61 -1.68 -15.94
N PRO A 58 -10.36 -2.14 -16.14
CA PRO A 58 -10.01 -3.55 -16.02
C PRO A 58 -10.34 -4.17 -14.66
N LEU A 59 -10.17 -3.45 -13.56
CA LEU A 59 -10.37 -3.99 -12.22
C LEU A 59 -11.86 -4.19 -11.90
N ASN A 60 -12.71 -3.20 -12.26
CA ASN A 60 -14.16 -3.34 -12.11
C ASN A 60 -14.68 -4.49 -12.95
N ASP A 61 -14.26 -4.57 -14.22
CA ASP A 61 -14.71 -5.60 -15.15
C ASP A 61 -14.31 -7.00 -14.66
N PHE A 62 -13.08 -7.13 -14.13
CA PHE A 62 -12.62 -8.37 -13.53
C PHE A 62 -13.48 -8.78 -12.33
N GLY A 63 -13.82 -7.84 -11.45
CA GLY A 63 -14.68 -8.07 -10.28
C GLY A 63 -16.07 -8.61 -10.69
N VAL A 64 -16.71 -7.99 -11.67
CA VAL A 64 -18.03 -8.39 -12.15
C VAL A 64 -18.00 -9.81 -12.76
N ILE A 65 -17.04 -10.08 -13.66
CA ILE A 65 -16.91 -11.38 -14.30
C ILE A 65 -16.52 -12.47 -13.30
N PHE A 66 -15.63 -12.15 -12.34
CA PHE A 66 -15.24 -13.06 -11.27
C PHE A 66 -16.43 -13.45 -10.39
N ASN A 67 -17.22 -12.46 -9.98
CA ASN A 67 -18.44 -12.71 -9.18
C ASN A 67 -19.41 -13.63 -9.93
N TYR A 68 -19.61 -13.41 -11.22
CA TYR A 68 -20.47 -14.27 -12.03
C TYR A 68 -19.90 -15.69 -12.18
N ALA A 69 -18.60 -15.80 -12.49
CA ALA A 69 -17.91 -17.08 -12.70
C ALA A 69 -18.00 -18.00 -11.47
N PHE A 70 -17.78 -17.43 -10.28
CA PHE A 70 -17.66 -18.20 -9.04
C PHE A 70 -18.85 -18.08 -8.09
N ASN A 71 -19.84 -17.26 -8.42
CA ASN A 71 -21.02 -16.96 -7.59
C ASN A 71 -20.62 -16.49 -6.18
N MET A 72 -19.62 -15.64 -6.10
CA MET A 72 -19.08 -15.06 -4.87
C MET A 72 -19.18 -13.54 -4.94
N GLN A 73 -19.80 -12.92 -3.93
CA GLN A 73 -19.71 -11.49 -3.71
C GLN A 73 -18.44 -11.22 -2.89
N GLY A 74 -17.45 -10.61 -3.53
CA GLY A 74 -16.18 -10.35 -2.92
C GLY A 74 -15.94 -8.86 -2.70
N VAL A 75 -15.07 -8.56 -1.75
CA VAL A 75 -14.54 -7.23 -1.48
C VAL A 75 -13.21 -7.08 -2.18
N VAL A 76 -13.05 -6.02 -2.99
CA VAL A 76 -11.81 -5.75 -3.72
C VAL A 76 -10.83 -5.01 -2.80
N PRO A 77 -9.65 -5.58 -2.48
CA PRO A 77 -8.63 -4.85 -1.75
C PRO A 77 -7.94 -3.87 -2.71
N ASN A 78 -8.25 -2.58 -2.56
CA ASN A 78 -7.68 -1.50 -3.37
C ASN A 78 -7.69 -0.19 -2.57
N ASN A 79 -6.48 0.28 -2.20
CA ASN A 79 -6.30 1.46 -1.37
C ASN A 79 -6.88 2.72 -2.00
N GLU A 80 -6.71 2.89 -3.32
CA GLU A 80 -7.17 4.06 -4.04
C GLU A 80 -8.71 4.14 -4.05
N ALA A 81 -9.37 3.01 -4.28
CA ALA A 81 -10.82 2.94 -4.30
C ALA A 81 -11.43 3.28 -2.94
N ILE A 82 -10.96 2.64 -1.87
CA ILE A 82 -11.50 2.87 -0.53
C ILE A 82 -11.22 4.29 -0.05
N VAL A 83 -10.04 4.85 -0.35
CA VAL A 83 -9.70 6.23 -0.01
C VAL A 83 -10.57 7.22 -0.78
N SER A 84 -10.85 6.97 -2.06
CA SER A 84 -11.72 7.85 -2.83
C SER A 84 -13.14 7.94 -2.26
N LEU A 85 -13.67 6.84 -1.71
CA LEU A 85 -14.93 6.84 -0.99
C LEU A 85 -14.82 7.63 0.34
N GLY A 86 -13.75 7.42 1.10
CA GLY A 86 -13.52 8.15 2.34
C GLY A 86 -13.34 9.65 2.14
N LEU A 87 -12.70 10.06 1.05
CA LEU A 87 -12.50 11.48 0.73
C LEU A 87 -13.80 12.22 0.35
N ALA A 88 -14.87 11.51 0.02
CA ALA A 88 -16.16 12.15 -0.22
C ALA A 88 -16.65 12.90 1.04
N ASP A 89 -16.42 12.31 2.22
CA ASP A 89 -16.88 12.88 3.50
C ASP A 89 -15.74 13.51 4.32
N PHE A 90 -14.50 13.03 4.19
CA PHE A 90 -13.37 13.36 5.07
C PHE A 90 -12.18 14.03 4.34
N ALA A 91 -12.38 14.67 3.19
CA ALA A 91 -11.27 15.25 2.40
C ALA A 91 -10.47 16.29 3.20
N SER A 92 -11.14 17.22 3.88
CA SER A 92 -10.47 18.26 4.68
C SER A 92 -9.77 17.67 5.90
N ASP A 93 -10.42 16.74 6.61
CA ASP A 93 -9.83 16.09 7.78
C ASP A 93 -8.60 15.29 7.40
N THR A 94 -8.65 14.57 6.27
CA THR A 94 -7.53 13.83 5.70
C THR A 94 -6.34 14.74 5.41
N ALA A 95 -6.58 15.92 4.81
CA ALA A 95 -5.53 16.87 4.49
C ALA A 95 -4.84 17.43 5.75
N TYR A 96 -5.62 17.79 6.76
CA TYR A 96 -5.08 18.26 8.05
C TYR A 96 -4.30 17.17 8.78
N ILE A 97 -4.84 15.94 8.83
CA ILE A 97 -4.14 14.78 9.43
C ILE A 97 -2.82 14.53 8.72
N MET A 98 -2.81 14.58 7.38
CA MET A 98 -1.60 14.40 6.58
C MET A 98 -0.53 15.44 6.93
N CYS A 99 -0.89 16.72 6.96
CA CYS A 99 0.04 17.81 7.31
C CYS A 99 0.60 17.66 8.72
N ILE A 100 -0.26 17.43 9.72
CA ILE A 100 0.15 17.25 11.11
C ILE A 100 1.00 15.99 11.26
N GLY A 101 0.64 14.90 10.58
CA GLY A 101 1.37 13.64 10.61
C GLY A 101 2.80 13.75 10.07
N MET A 102 2.99 14.51 9.01
CA MET A 102 4.34 14.77 8.49
C MET A 102 5.19 15.56 9.47
N ILE A 103 4.61 16.57 10.15
CA ILE A 103 5.30 17.31 11.23
C ILE A 103 5.60 16.36 12.40
N ALA A 104 4.64 15.56 12.81
CA ALA A 104 4.78 14.57 13.88
C ALA A 104 5.87 13.53 13.56
N ASN A 105 5.98 13.10 12.30
CA ASN A 105 7.07 12.22 11.85
C ASN A 105 8.44 12.87 12.07
N ILE A 106 8.62 14.15 11.69
CA ILE A 106 9.88 14.88 11.91
C ILE A 106 10.17 15.01 13.41
N VAL A 107 9.17 15.33 14.24
CA VAL A 107 9.31 15.43 15.69
C VAL A 107 9.77 14.10 16.29
N LEU A 108 9.12 12.99 15.93
CA LEU A 108 9.53 11.67 16.40
C LEU A 108 10.92 11.29 15.91
N ALA A 109 11.21 11.51 14.63
CA ALA A 109 12.53 11.23 14.08
C ALA A 109 13.64 12.04 14.76
N ARG A 110 13.34 13.26 15.25
CA ARG A 110 14.30 14.12 15.95
C ARG A 110 14.51 13.74 17.42
N PHE A 111 13.44 13.36 18.13
CA PHE A 111 13.45 13.19 19.57
C PHE A 111 13.38 11.73 20.05
N SER A 112 13.22 10.76 19.13
CA SER A 112 13.29 9.33 19.44
C SER A 112 14.56 8.71 18.84
N ARG A 113 14.68 7.37 18.94
CA ARG A 113 15.74 6.59 18.27
C ARG A 113 15.36 6.17 16.85
N LEU A 114 14.15 6.51 16.42
CA LEU A 114 13.58 6.10 15.15
C LEU A 114 13.75 7.24 14.14
N HIS A 115 14.96 7.38 13.58
CA HIS A 115 15.34 8.49 12.71
C HIS A 115 14.79 8.39 11.28
N TYR A 116 13.59 7.80 11.09
CA TYR A 116 12.99 7.57 9.78
C TYR A 116 12.14 8.75 9.33
N ILE A 117 12.39 9.22 8.12
CA ILE A 117 11.55 10.20 7.42
C ILE A 117 10.79 9.49 6.32
N PHE A 118 9.48 9.36 6.49
CA PHE A 118 8.61 8.65 5.58
C PHE A 118 8.30 9.49 4.33
N LEU A 119 8.64 8.97 3.14
CA LEU A 119 8.61 9.75 1.89
C LEU A 119 7.56 9.29 0.89
N THR A 120 6.79 8.26 1.20
CA THR A 120 5.76 7.72 0.31
C THR A 120 4.45 8.49 0.48
N GLY A 121 4.30 9.57 -0.28
CA GLY A 121 3.21 10.55 -0.12
C GLY A 121 1.81 9.95 -0.30
N HIS A 122 1.59 9.05 -1.26
CA HIS A 122 0.29 8.42 -1.48
C HIS A 122 -0.10 7.52 -0.29
N HIS A 123 0.83 6.75 0.28
CA HIS A 123 0.57 6.00 1.50
C HIS A 123 0.24 6.90 2.70
N THR A 124 0.96 8.03 2.82
CA THR A 124 0.66 9.04 3.85
C THR A 124 -0.77 9.55 3.72
N LEU A 125 -1.22 9.86 2.48
CA LEU A 125 -2.59 10.28 2.22
C LEU A 125 -3.60 9.18 2.58
N TYR A 126 -3.33 7.94 2.16
CA TYR A 126 -4.26 6.81 2.38
C TYR A 126 -4.43 6.49 3.88
N MET A 127 -3.34 6.49 4.64
CA MET A 127 -3.40 6.31 6.08
C MET A 127 -4.11 7.48 6.77
N SER A 128 -3.92 8.72 6.28
CA SER A 128 -4.63 9.89 6.80
C SER A 128 -6.14 9.77 6.63
N ALA A 129 -6.60 9.32 5.46
CA ALA A 129 -8.01 9.08 5.19
C ALA A 129 -8.59 7.99 6.11
N MET A 130 -7.87 6.89 6.27
CA MET A 130 -8.28 5.81 7.16
C MET A 130 -8.38 6.27 8.61
N LEU A 131 -7.41 7.05 9.10
CA LEU A 131 -7.41 7.58 10.47
C LEU A 131 -8.55 8.58 10.69
N ALA A 132 -8.87 9.42 9.68
CA ALA A 132 -10.03 10.30 9.76
C ALA A 132 -11.32 9.52 10.02
N ILE A 133 -11.54 8.44 9.27
CA ILE A 133 -12.73 7.60 9.35
C ILE A 133 -12.80 6.87 10.70
N ILE A 134 -11.72 6.17 11.06
CA ILE A 134 -11.70 5.33 12.27
C ILE A 134 -11.80 6.14 13.54
N LEU A 135 -11.08 7.24 13.64
CA LEU A 135 -11.11 8.09 14.84
C LEU A 135 -12.44 8.86 14.96
N ASN A 136 -13.13 9.14 13.85
CA ASN A 136 -14.48 9.70 13.86
C ASN A 136 -15.50 8.74 14.50
N VAL A 137 -15.35 7.41 14.34
CA VAL A 137 -16.15 6.40 15.07
C VAL A 137 -16.04 6.60 16.59
N GLY A 138 -14.87 7.06 17.06
CA GLY A 138 -14.63 7.41 18.46
C GLY A 138 -15.12 8.80 18.87
N ASN A 139 -15.98 9.46 18.07
CA ASN A 139 -16.53 10.81 18.30
C ASN A 139 -15.45 11.91 18.35
N LEU A 140 -14.32 11.71 17.66
CA LEU A 140 -13.36 12.78 17.42
C LEU A 140 -13.78 13.57 16.18
N THR A 141 -13.77 14.90 16.28
CA THR A 141 -14.10 15.82 15.20
C THR A 141 -13.20 17.06 15.26
N GLY A 142 -13.05 17.77 14.13
CA GLY A 142 -12.29 19.01 14.04
C GLY A 142 -10.85 18.89 14.59
N PRO A 143 -10.33 19.87 15.33
CA PRO A 143 -8.94 19.87 15.79
C PRO A 143 -8.54 18.65 16.62
N MET A 144 -9.45 18.05 17.40
CA MET A 144 -9.13 16.83 18.15
C MET A 144 -8.93 15.64 17.22
N LEU A 145 -9.73 15.52 16.16
CA LEU A 145 -9.55 14.50 15.11
C LEU A 145 -8.22 14.70 14.37
N TRP A 146 -7.96 15.94 13.94
CA TRP A 146 -6.76 16.25 13.15
C TRP A 146 -5.46 15.99 13.91
N ILE A 147 -5.40 16.43 15.18
CA ILE A 147 -4.24 16.23 16.04
C ILE A 147 -4.08 14.73 16.34
N SER A 148 -5.12 14.04 16.77
CA SER A 148 -5.05 12.59 17.07
C SER A 148 -4.60 11.79 15.85
N GLY A 149 -5.23 12.02 14.70
CA GLY A 149 -4.88 11.34 13.46
C GLY A 149 -3.44 11.63 13.02
N GLY A 150 -3.02 12.92 13.11
CA GLY A 150 -1.65 13.32 12.77
C GLY A 150 -0.61 12.71 13.69
N LEU A 151 -0.85 12.66 15.00
CA LEU A 151 0.06 12.03 15.96
C LEU A 151 0.23 10.52 15.68
N ILE A 152 -0.86 9.81 15.44
CA ILE A 152 -0.83 8.38 15.11
C ILE A 152 -0.18 8.15 13.75
N LEU A 153 -0.48 8.97 12.75
CA LEU A 153 0.18 8.89 11.45
C LEU A 153 1.70 9.03 11.58
N GLY A 154 2.17 10.07 12.29
CA GLY A 154 3.60 10.27 12.55
C GLY A 154 4.25 9.10 13.28
N LEU A 155 3.53 8.47 14.20
CA LEU A 155 3.99 7.28 14.92
C LEU A 155 4.17 6.09 13.98
N ILE A 156 3.18 5.81 13.13
CA ILE A 156 3.26 4.69 12.17
C ILE A 156 4.39 4.94 11.16
N MET A 157 4.58 6.19 10.74
CA MET A 157 5.64 6.59 9.81
C MET A 157 7.07 6.34 10.33
N VAL A 158 7.27 6.16 11.63
CA VAL A 158 8.58 5.77 12.20
C VAL A 158 8.62 4.29 12.59
N ILE A 159 7.52 3.70 13.04
CA ILE A 159 7.48 2.30 13.49
C ILE A 159 7.55 1.34 12.29
N SER A 160 6.77 1.57 11.24
CA SER A 160 6.75 0.70 10.06
C SER A 160 8.12 0.56 9.40
N PRO A 161 8.88 1.65 9.11
CA PRO A 161 10.25 1.55 8.66
C PRO A 161 11.18 0.83 9.65
N ALA A 162 11.03 1.09 10.95
CA ALA A 162 11.88 0.50 11.99
C ALA A 162 11.75 -1.03 12.03
N LEU A 163 10.56 -1.58 11.81
CA LEU A 163 10.34 -3.02 11.72
C LEU A 163 11.09 -3.64 10.54
N CYS A 164 11.16 -2.91 9.43
CA CYS A 164 11.77 -3.37 8.19
C CYS A 164 13.30 -3.23 8.17
N GLN A 165 13.87 -2.29 8.95
CA GLN A 165 15.27 -1.88 8.85
C GLN A 165 16.29 -3.01 8.94
N PRO A 166 16.19 -3.99 9.87
CA PRO A 166 17.20 -5.05 9.96
C PRO A 166 17.32 -5.91 8.71
N THR A 167 16.20 -6.10 7.98
CA THR A 167 16.20 -6.83 6.72
C THR A 167 16.54 -5.90 5.55
N MET A 168 16.13 -4.62 5.63
CA MET A 168 16.48 -3.60 4.64
C MET A 168 18.00 -3.41 4.51
N GLU A 169 18.72 -3.38 5.62
CA GLU A 169 20.20 -3.34 5.65
C GLU A 169 20.83 -4.55 4.94
N LYS A 170 20.25 -5.73 5.10
CA LYS A 170 20.73 -6.93 4.39
C LYS A 170 20.48 -6.87 2.88
N ILE A 171 19.34 -6.30 2.47
CA ILE A 171 18.97 -6.17 1.06
C ILE A 171 19.86 -5.14 0.37
N THR A 172 20.04 -3.98 0.98
CA THR A 172 20.72 -2.83 0.36
C THR A 172 22.22 -2.74 0.65
N GLY A 173 22.68 -3.43 1.69
CA GLY A 173 24.07 -3.34 2.17
C GLY A 173 24.40 -2.02 2.89
N THR A 174 23.39 -1.18 3.21
CA THR A 174 23.58 0.11 3.88
C THR A 174 22.50 0.36 4.92
N ASP A 175 22.88 1.08 5.99
CA ASP A 175 21.97 1.57 7.05
C ASP A 175 21.40 2.98 6.74
N GLU A 176 21.75 3.57 5.62
CA GLU A 176 21.34 4.95 5.28
C GLU A 176 19.94 5.04 4.68
N LEU A 177 19.34 3.92 4.31
CA LEU A 177 18.06 3.85 3.61
C LEU A 177 17.02 3.08 4.43
N GLY A 178 15.88 3.70 4.70
CA GLY A 178 14.72 3.08 5.31
C GLY A 178 13.69 2.59 4.28
N PHE A 179 12.73 1.81 4.74
CA PHE A 179 11.64 1.30 3.93
C PHE A 179 10.31 1.98 4.29
N GLY A 180 9.73 2.75 3.38
CA GLY A 180 8.57 3.60 3.61
C GLY A 180 7.33 3.15 2.84
N HIS A 181 6.72 2.05 3.27
CA HIS A 181 5.48 1.53 2.71
C HIS A 181 4.62 0.92 3.81
N PHE A 182 3.30 1.20 3.84
CA PHE A 182 2.41 0.70 4.91
C PHE A 182 1.98 -0.77 4.73
N GLY A 183 2.88 -1.57 4.18
CA GLY A 183 2.89 -3.02 4.25
C GLY A 183 3.99 -3.56 5.18
N GLY A 184 4.67 -2.69 5.92
CA GLY A 184 5.89 -2.97 6.70
C GLY A 184 5.76 -4.17 7.63
N PHE A 185 4.66 -4.31 8.36
CA PHE A 185 4.40 -5.48 9.18
C PHE A 185 4.37 -6.78 8.36
N GLY A 186 3.73 -6.76 7.19
CA GLY A 186 3.67 -7.92 6.31
C GLY A 186 5.04 -8.34 5.80
N TYR A 187 5.92 -7.39 5.49
CA TYR A 187 7.29 -7.65 5.04
C TYR A 187 8.16 -8.16 6.18
N TRP A 188 8.07 -7.52 7.35
CA TRP A 188 8.71 -8.00 8.55
C TRP A 188 8.27 -9.43 8.89
N PHE A 189 6.97 -9.71 8.85
CA PHE A 189 6.42 -11.06 9.07
C PHE A 189 7.04 -12.07 8.09
N SER A 190 7.06 -11.75 6.80
CA SER A 190 7.66 -12.61 5.77
C SER A 190 9.16 -12.83 5.99
N ALA A 191 9.89 -11.79 6.41
CA ALA A 191 11.28 -11.90 6.79
C ALA A 191 11.48 -12.84 8.00
N GLN A 192 10.61 -12.76 9.05
CA GLN A 192 10.70 -13.69 10.18
C GLN A 192 10.46 -15.14 9.74
N ILE A 193 9.50 -15.38 8.83
CA ILE A 193 9.31 -16.70 8.23
C ILE A 193 10.55 -17.13 7.44
N GLY A 194 11.15 -16.22 6.68
CA GLY A 194 12.40 -16.47 5.96
C GLY A 194 13.51 -16.97 6.88
N LYS A 195 13.67 -16.38 8.07
CA LYS A 195 14.70 -16.79 9.05
C LYS A 195 14.64 -18.27 9.46
N LEU A 196 13.48 -18.91 9.37
CA LEU A 196 13.34 -20.35 9.65
C LEU A 196 14.09 -21.22 8.64
N PHE A 197 14.41 -20.66 7.49
CA PHE A 197 15.11 -21.31 6.38
C PHE A 197 16.54 -20.79 6.21
N LYS A 198 17.05 -19.95 7.12
CA LYS A 198 18.42 -19.46 7.10
C LYS A 198 19.40 -20.65 6.94
N ASP A 199 20.37 -20.49 6.04
CA ASP A 199 21.40 -21.49 5.72
C ASP A 199 20.86 -22.83 5.13
N LYS A 200 19.56 -22.94 4.85
CA LYS A 200 18.91 -24.14 4.31
C LYS A 200 18.52 -24.01 2.84
N SER A 201 18.77 -22.87 2.23
CA SER A 201 18.31 -22.56 0.87
C SER A 201 19.24 -21.54 0.20
N LYS A 202 19.51 -21.74 -1.09
CA LYS A 202 20.18 -20.75 -1.94
C LYS A 202 19.26 -19.55 -2.18
N SER A 203 19.81 -18.41 -2.56
CA SER A 203 19.02 -17.25 -2.99
C SER A 203 18.13 -17.58 -4.20
N THR A 204 17.02 -16.88 -4.34
CA THR A 204 16.23 -16.91 -5.58
C THR A 204 17.04 -16.45 -6.77
N GLU A 205 18.04 -15.59 -6.56
CA GLU A 205 18.91 -15.06 -7.64
C GLU A 205 19.90 -16.09 -8.16
N ASP A 206 20.19 -17.15 -7.39
CA ASP A 206 20.99 -18.30 -7.79
C ASP A 206 20.21 -19.32 -8.65
N VAL A 207 18.89 -19.14 -8.75
CA VAL A 207 18.06 -19.99 -9.61
C VAL A 207 18.26 -19.58 -11.05
N ASN A 208 18.83 -20.47 -11.84
CA ASN A 208 18.94 -20.28 -13.28
C ASN A 208 17.56 -20.39 -13.92
N PHE A 209 16.88 -19.26 -14.09
CA PHE A 209 15.72 -19.21 -14.97
C PHE A 209 16.17 -19.47 -16.41
N PRO A 210 15.52 -20.38 -17.14
CA PRO A 210 15.77 -20.53 -18.55
C PRO A 210 15.75 -19.17 -19.25
N GLN A 211 16.75 -18.87 -20.08
CA GLN A 211 16.83 -17.59 -20.79
C GLN A 211 15.53 -17.26 -21.55
N ARG A 212 14.81 -18.32 -21.98
CA ARG A 212 13.53 -18.21 -22.67
C ARG A 212 12.40 -17.56 -21.84
N ILE A 213 12.50 -17.50 -20.51
CA ILE A 213 11.52 -16.86 -19.65
C ILE A 213 12.09 -15.60 -18.97
N SER A 214 13.29 -15.16 -19.38
CA SER A 214 13.90 -13.92 -18.83
C SER A 214 13.05 -12.66 -19.05
N PHE A 215 12.20 -12.65 -20.09
CA PHE A 215 11.25 -11.55 -20.33
C PHE A 215 10.24 -11.37 -19.20
N LEU A 216 9.98 -12.40 -18.38
CA LEU A 216 9.12 -12.29 -17.17
C LEU A 216 9.76 -11.46 -16.05
N ARG A 217 11.05 -11.11 -16.16
CA ARG A 217 11.71 -10.17 -15.25
C ARG A 217 11.32 -8.73 -15.52
N ASP A 218 10.80 -8.42 -16.71
CA ASP A 218 10.20 -7.13 -17.00
C ASP A 218 8.83 -7.05 -16.30
N THR A 219 8.71 -6.08 -15.39
CA THR A 219 7.52 -5.88 -14.55
C THR A 219 6.26 -5.70 -15.39
N THR A 220 6.32 -4.91 -16.46
CA THR A 220 5.16 -4.64 -17.32
C THR A 220 4.71 -5.88 -18.05
N VAL A 221 5.68 -6.66 -18.57
CA VAL A 221 5.41 -7.92 -19.28
C VAL A 221 4.85 -8.96 -18.31
N ALA A 222 5.45 -9.12 -17.13
CA ALA A 222 4.99 -10.07 -16.12
C ALA A 222 3.55 -9.79 -15.67
N ILE A 223 3.22 -8.53 -15.37
CA ILE A 223 1.86 -8.12 -15.01
C ILE A 223 0.91 -8.37 -16.19
N GLY A 224 1.29 -7.95 -17.41
CA GLY A 224 0.44 -8.08 -18.60
C GLY A 224 0.08 -9.52 -18.90
N LEU A 225 1.05 -10.42 -18.88
CA LEU A 225 0.82 -11.85 -19.12
C LEU A 225 0.01 -12.49 -17.99
N THR A 226 0.36 -12.21 -16.74
CA THR A 226 -0.35 -12.79 -15.59
C THR A 226 -1.80 -12.36 -15.58
N MET A 227 -2.08 -11.06 -15.77
CA MET A 227 -3.44 -10.55 -15.82
C MET A 227 -4.20 -11.08 -17.03
N THR A 228 -3.55 -11.20 -18.18
CA THR A 228 -4.17 -11.81 -19.35
C THR A 228 -4.59 -13.24 -19.06
N ILE A 229 -3.74 -14.05 -18.43
CA ILE A 229 -4.09 -15.44 -18.04
C ILE A 229 -5.30 -15.43 -17.08
N PHE A 230 -5.30 -14.57 -16.05
CA PHE A 230 -6.42 -14.48 -15.12
C PHE A 230 -7.72 -14.06 -15.81
N PHE A 231 -7.69 -13.01 -16.62
CA PHE A 231 -8.87 -12.59 -17.37
C PHE A 231 -9.38 -13.70 -18.29
N VAL A 232 -8.51 -14.39 -19.01
CA VAL A 232 -8.90 -15.49 -19.90
C VAL A 232 -9.52 -16.64 -19.11
N VAL A 233 -8.91 -17.07 -18.00
CA VAL A 233 -9.43 -18.17 -17.19
C VAL A 233 -10.78 -17.81 -16.56
N VAL A 234 -10.90 -16.64 -15.95
CA VAL A 234 -12.14 -16.20 -15.28
C VAL A 234 -13.25 -15.97 -16.30
N THR A 235 -12.94 -15.35 -17.45
CA THR A 235 -13.91 -15.14 -18.52
C THR A 235 -14.32 -16.46 -19.17
N PHE A 236 -13.41 -17.41 -19.34
CA PHE A 236 -13.75 -18.76 -19.80
C PHE A 236 -14.76 -19.43 -18.87
N VAL A 237 -14.51 -19.40 -17.55
CA VAL A 237 -15.48 -19.95 -16.58
C VAL A 237 -16.82 -19.23 -16.67
N ALA A 238 -16.82 -17.89 -16.71
CA ALA A 238 -18.06 -17.11 -16.82
C ALA A 238 -18.84 -17.42 -18.10
N VAL A 239 -18.17 -17.40 -19.24
CA VAL A 239 -18.84 -17.49 -20.56
C VAL A 239 -19.16 -18.93 -20.95
N VAL A 240 -18.18 -19.86 -20.79
CA VAL A 240 -18.30 -21.22 -21.31
C VAL A 240 -18.88 -22.18 -20.27
N VAL A 241 -18.44 -22.10 -19.01
CA VAL A 241 -18.88 -23.02 -17.97
C VAL A 241 -20.24 -22.60 -17.37
N ARG A 242 -20.45 -21.28 -17.24
CA ARG A 242 -21.67 -20.70 -16.61
C ARG A 242 -22.66 -20.12 -17.61
N ASP A 243 -22.46 -20.32 -18.92
CA ASP A 243 -23.29 -19.77 -19.99
C ASP A 243 -23.59 -18.27 -19.89
N GLY A 244 -22.53 -17.49 -19.57
CA GLY A 244 -22.65 -16.06 -19.36
C GLY A 244 -23.08 -15.25 -20.59
N MET A 245 -23.03 -15.83 -21.80
CA MET A 245 -23.56 -15.16 -23.00
C MET A 245 -25.09 -15.04 -22.98
N SER A 246 -25.77 -15.85 -22.21
CA SER A 246 -27.22 -15.79 -21.98
C SER A 246 -27.56 -14.74 -20.89
N ASP A 247 -26.61 -14.30 -20.08
CA ASP A 247 -26.80 -13.26 -19.07
C ASP A 247 -26.62 -11.85 -19.67
N PRO A 248 -27.61 -10.92 -19.50
CA PRO A 248 -27.53 -9.58 -20.06
C PRO A 248 -26.31 -8.78 -19.56
N THR A 249 -25.94 -8.93 -18.29
CA THR A 249 -24.82 -8.20 -17.69
C THR A 249 -23.49 -8.65 -18.26
N ILE A 250 -23.29 -9.96 -18.34
CA ILE A 250 -22.03 -10.54 -18.87
C ILE A 250 -21.94 -10.33 -20.38
N SER A 251 -23.04 -10.60 -21.11
CA SER A 251 -23.04 -10.42 -22.56
C SER A 251 -22.81 -8.96 -23.00
N ALA A 252 -23.17 -7.98 -22.16
CA ALA A 252 -22.94 -6.55 -22.42
C ALA A 252 -21.46 -6.21 -22.58
N PHE A 253 -20.54 -6.90 -21.86
CA PHE A 253 -19.10 -6.68 -22.02
C PHE A 253 -18.57 -6.98 -23.41
N PHE A 254 -19.26 -7.82 -24.18
CA PHE A 254 -18.85 -8.30 -25.50
C PHE A 254 -19.66 -7.71 -26.64
N LYS A 255 -20.76 -6.99 -26.34
CA LYS A 255 -21.71 -6.41 -27.30
C LYS A 255 -21.48 -4.90 -27.56
N GLY A 256 -20.22 -4.39 -27.45
CA GLY A 256 -19.91 -2.99 -27.80
C GLY A 256 -20.31 -2.63 -29.23
N GLU A 257 -19.89 -1.47 -29.75
CA GLU A 257 -20.16 -1.03 -31.15
C GLU A 257 -19.78 -2.09 -32.20
N THR A 258 -18.76 -2.90 -31.90
CA THR A 258 -18.38 -4.09 -32.66
C THR A 258 -18.37 -5.29 -31.70
N GLN A 259 -19.11 -6.34 -32.09
CA GLN A 259 -19.15 -7.57 -31.30
C GLN A 259 -17.74 -8.16 -31.12
N THR A 260 -17.21 -8.12 -29.90
CA THR A 260 -15.84 -8.56 -29.59
C THR A 260 -15.89 -9.99 -29.06
N HIS A 261 -15.08 -10.88 -29.60
CA HIS A 261 -14.95 -12.23 -29.06
C HIS A 261 -14.39 -12.20 -27.64
N TRP A 262 -14.97 -12.95 -26.71
CA TRP A 262 -14.61 -12.91 -25.29
C TRP A 262 -13.11 -13.12 -24.99
N ILE A 263 -12.40 -13.96 -25.80
CA ILE A 263 -10.95 -14.16 -25.66
C ILE A 263 -10.20 -12.86 -25.97
N VAL A 264 -10.56 -12.17 -27.06
CA VAL A 264 -9.93 -10.91 -27.47
C VAL A 264 -10.18 -9.84 -26.40
N TRP A 265 -11.41 -9.77 -25.90
CA TRP A 265 -11.76 -8.88 -24.80
C TRP A 265 -10.91 -9.16 -23.55
N ALA A 266 -10.80 -10.44 -23.12
CA ALA A 266 -10.04 -10.85 -21.95
C ALA A 266 -8.54 -10.52 -22.08
N ILE A 267 -7.94 -10.78 -23.25
CA ILE A 267 -6.55 -10.42 -23.55
C ILE A 267 -6.37 -8.89 -23.44
N THR A 268 -7.27 -8.14 -24.10
CA THR A 268 -7.20 -6.67 -24.11
C THR A 268 -7.31 -6.10 -22.70
N LYS A 269 -8.22 -6.63 -21.88
CA LYS A 269 -8.39 -6.17 -20.48
C LYS A 269 -7.18 -6.52 -19.60
N GLY A 270 -6.59 -7.70 -19.76
CA GLY A 270 -5.36 -8.06 -19.06
C GLY A 270 -4.20 -7.16 -19.40
N LEU A 271 -4.00 -6.84 -20.68
CA LEU A 271 -2.96 -5.92 -21.13
C LEU A 271 -3.27 -4.46 -20.73
N SER A 272 -4.53 -4.03 -20.77
CA SER A 272 -4.95 -2.72 -20.29
C SER A 272 -4.66 -2.54 -18.79
N PHE A 273 -4.80 -3.60 -17.99
CA PHE A 273 -4.41 -3.58 -16.60
C PHE A 273 -2.91 -3.25 -16.44
N ALA A 274 -2.03 -3.91 -17.19
CA ALA A 274 -0.59 -3.62 -17.17
C ALA A 274 -0.30 -2.16 -17.59
N GLY A 275 -1.02 -1.65 -18.60
CA GLY A 275 -0.95 -0.25 -19.02
C GLY A 275 -1.30 0.73 -17.90
N GLY A 276 -2.37 0.47 -17.17
CA GLY A 276 -2.76 1.27 -16.00
C GLY A 276 -1.71 1.27 -14.89
N VAL A 277 -1.15 0.10 -14.57
CA VAL A 277 -0.06 -0.02 -13.60
C VAL A 277 1.18 0.76 -14.07
N TYR A 278 1.53 0.70 -15.35
CA TYR A 278 2.64 1.48 -15.91
C TYR A 278 2.43 2.99 -15.75
N ILE A 279 1.22 3.49 -15.97
CA ILE A 279 0.88 4.91 -15.77
C ILE A 279 1.05 5.28 -14.29
N ILE A 280 0.53 4.47 -13.35
CA ILE A 280 0.71 4.69 -11.90
C ILE A 280 2.19 4.78 -11.55
N LEU A 281 3.00 3.81 -11.97
CA LEU A 281 4.44 3.78 -11.69
C LEU A 281 5.18 4.99 -12.29
N SER A 282 4.73 5.49 -13.45
CA SER A 282 5.31 6.69 -14.07
C SER A 282 5.01 7.94 -13.24
N GLY A 283 3.77 8.08 -12.72
CA GLY A 283 3.40 9.14 -11.78
C GLY A 283 4.21 9.09 -10.49
N VAL A 284 4.35 7.90 -9.92
CA VAL A 284 5.17 7.66 -8.71
C VAL A 284 6.62 8.12 -8.93
N ARG A 285 7.24 7.73 -10.06
CA ARG A 285 8.63 8.14 -10.36
C ARG A 285 8.80 9.65 -10.46
N LEU A 286 7.83 10.38 -11.04
CA LEU A 286 7.84 11.84 -11.09
C LEU A 286 7.80 12.47 -9.69
N ILE A 287 6.95 11.95 -8.81
CA ILE A 287 6.83 12.42 -7.42
C ILE A 287 8.12 12.13 -6.64
N ILE A 288 8.58 10.88 -6.65
CA ILE A 288 9.76 10.44 -5.89
C ILE A 288 11.00 11.20 -6.33
N GLY A 289 11.17 11.41 -7.65
CA GLY A 289 12.33 12.09 -8.21
C GLY A 289 12.53 13.52 -7.69
N GLU A 290 11.48 14.18 -7.23
CA GLU A 290 11.53 15.56 -6.73
C GLU A 290 11.36 15.63 -5.19
N ILE A 291 10.45 14.84 -4.61
CA ILE A 291 10.18 14.88 -3.15
C ILE A 291 11.32 14.29 -2.34
N VAL A 292 11.92 13.18 -2.79
CA VAL A 292 12.99 12.52 -2.02
C VAL A 292 14.19 13.45 -1.80
N PRO A 293 14.73 14.12 -2.83
CA PRO A 293 15.80 15.09 -2.64
C PRO A 293 15.38 16.30 -1.79
N ALA A 294 14.10 16.75 -1.94
CA ALA A 294 13.58 17.87 -1.17
C ALA A 294 13.52 17.56 0.33
N PHE A 295 12.95 16.42 0.70
CA PHE A 295 12.85 15.98 2.08
C PHE A 295 14.19 15.60 2.68
N ARG A 296 15.07 14.95 1.92
CA ARG A 296 16.41 14.62 2.35
C ARG A 296 17.16 15.84 2.86
N GLY A 297 17.08 16.96 2.14
CA GLY A 297 17.73 18.20 2.54
C GLY A 297 17.13 18.86 3.79
N ILE A 298 15.84 18.69 4.08
CA ILE A 298 15.23 19.14 5.34
C ILE A 298 15.61 18.20 6.47
N ALA A 299 15.50 16.91 6.23
CA ALA A 299 15.78 15.88 7.21
C ALA A 299 17.24 15.94 7.70
N GLU A 300 18.19 16.09 6.78
CA GLU A 300 19.62 16.23 7.10
C GLU A 300 19.94 17.45 7.96
N LYS A 301 19.13 18.53 7.86
CA LYS A 301 19.32 19.75 8.68
C LYS A 301 18.63 19.69 10.04
N ILE A 302 17.47 19.05 10.13
CA ILE A 302 16.62 19.03 11.34
C ILE A 302 16.85 17.76 12.15
N VAL A 303 17.00 16.62 11.47
CA VAL A 303 17.12 15.30 12.08
C VAL A 303 18.51 14.74 11.81
N PRO A 304 19.41 14.71 12.80
CA PRO A 304 20.72 14.07 12.66
C PRO A 304 20.55 12.58 12.29
N ASN A 305 21.32 12.10 11.34
CA ASN A 305 21.29 10.72 10.86
C ASN A 305 19.89 10.28 10.35
N ALA A 306 19.16 11.20 9.74
CA ALA A 306 17.85 10.89 9.15
C ALA A 306 17.98 9.82 8.07
N LYS A 307 17.09 8.81 8.14
CA LYS A 307 16.99 7.73 7.15
C LYS A 307 15.76 7.99 6.28
N PRO A 308 15.92 8.32 4.99
CA PRO A 308 14.80 8.43 4.08
C PRO A 308 14.15 7.05 3.90
N ALA A 309 12.89 6.94 4.26
CA ALA A 309 12.11 5.73 4.08
C ALA A 309 11.33 5.82 2.76
N ILE A 310 11.70 4.97 1.81
CA ILE A 310 11.27 5.00 0.40
C ILE A 310 10.40 3.78 0.07
N ASP A 311 9.56 3.96 -0.94
CA ASP A 311 8.55 3.02 -1.39
C ASP A 311 9.11 1.67 -1.88
N CYS A 312 8.23 0.66 -1.94
CA CYS A 312 8.56 -0.73 -2.24
C CYS A 312 9.38 -0.99 -3.51
N PRO A 313 9.26 -0.24 -4.62
CA PRO A 313 10.10 -0.49 -5.79
C PRO A 313 11.61 -0.32 -5.54
N VAL A 314 12.00 0.33 -4.44
CA VAL A 314 13.42 0.53 -4.08
C VAL A 314 14.17 -0.79 -3.88
N VAL A 315 13.50 -1.83 -3.41
CA VAL A 315 14.13 -3.15 -3.16
C VAL A 315 14.09 -4.09 -4.37
N PHE A 316 13.30 -3.81 -5.38
CA PHE A 316 13.11 -4.70 -6.53
C PHE A 316 14.38 -4.97 -7.34
N PRO A 317 15.26 -3.98 -7.58
CA PRO A 317 16.51 -4.22 -8.32
C PRO A 317 17.49 -5.18 -7.63
N TYR A 318 17.37 -5.35 -6.31
CA TYR A 318 18.29 -6.20 -5.54
C TYR A 318 17.99 -7.70 -5.67
N ALA A 319 16.73 -8.06 -5.97
CA ALA A 319 16.34 -9.47 -6.11
C ALA A 319 15.16 -9.64 -7.10
N PRO A 320 15.37 -9.41 -8.41
CA PRO A 320 14.31 -9.46 -9.41
C PRO A 320 13.63 -10.84 -9.56
N ASN A 321 14.33 -11.93 -9.25
CA ASN A 321 13.70 -13.24 -9.21
C ASN A 321 12.77 -13.39 -8.00
N ALA A 322 13.18 -12.86 -6.83
CA ALA A 322 12.33 -12.83 -5.65
C ALA A 322 11.07 -11.97 -5.86
N VAL A 323 11.17 -10.87 -6.62
CA VAL A 323 10.02 -10.03 -7.00
C VAL A 323 8.97 -10.87 -7.74
N LEU A 324 9.38 -11.58 -8.80
CA LEU A 324 8.45 -12.39 -9.60
C LEU A 324 7.86 -13.55 -8.78
N MET A 325 8.72 -14.30 -8.08
CA MET A 325 8.26 -15.42 -7.25
C MET A 325 7.36 -14.94 -6.11
N GLY A 326 7.75 -13.87 -5.43
CA GLY A 326 6.99 -13.28 -4.34
C GLY A 326 5.60 -12.84 -4.75
N PHE A 327 5.49 -12.18 -5.90
CA PHE A 327 4.20 -11.84 -6.50
C PHE A 327 3.32 -13.07 -6.73
N LEU A 328 3.81 -14.03 -7.52
CA LEU A 328 3.01 -15.19 -7.93
C LEU A 328 2.60 -16.05 -6.74
N VAL A 329 3.52 -16.28 -5.81
CA VAL A 329 3.28 -17.13 -4.65
C VAL A 329 2.39 -16.44 -3.61
N SER A 330 2.54 -15.12 -3.40
CA SER A 330 1.63 -14.33 -2.56
C SER A 330 0.22 -14.33 -3.15
N PHE A 331 0.08 -14.17 -4.47
CA PHE A 331 -1.21 -14.23 -5.15
C PHE A 331 -1.89 -15.61 -4.96
N LEU A 332 -1.11 -16.70 -5.07
CA LEU A 332 -1.61 -18.04 -4.77
C LEU A 332 -2.07 -18.15 -3.30
N GLY A 333 -1.32 -17.56 -2.36
CA GLY A 333 -1.73 -17.43 -0.95
C GLY A 333 -3.06 -16.70 -0.80
N GLY A 334 -3.26 -15.61 -1.55
CA GLY A 334 -4.52 -14.87 -1.60
C GLY A 334 -5.70 -15.70 -2.13
N ILE A 335 -5.49 -16.48 -3.19
CA ILE A 335 -6.50 -17.42 -3.71
C ILE A 335 -6.89 -18.44 -2.64
N VAL A 336 -5.91 -19.06 -2.00
CA VAL A 336 -6.17 -20.03 -0.90
C VAL A 336 -6.89 -19.34 0.26
N GLY A 337 -6.46 -18.14 0.63
CA GLY A 337 -7.11 -17.33 1.66
C GLY A 337 -8.58 -17.03 1.36
N LEU A 338 -8.92 -16.69 0.11
CA LEU A 338 -10.30 -16.50 -0.33
C LEU A 338 -11.16 -17.75 -0.12
N PHE A 339 -10.66 -18.94 -0.51
CA PHE A 339 -11.40 -20.18 -0.29
C PHE A 339 -11.56 -20.52 1.19
N VAL A 340 -10.55 -20.23 2.02
CA VAL A 340 -10.63 -20.40 3.47
C VAL A 340 -11.68 -19.45 4.06
N LEU A 341 -11.68 -18.17 3.68
CA LEU A 341 -12.71 -17.20 4.10
C LEU A 341 -14.11 -17.64 3.64
N GLY A 342 -14.24 -18.17 2.41
CA GLY A 342 -15.49 -18.72 1.90
C GLY A 342 -16.00 -19.90 2.73
N GLY A 343 -15.09 -20.77 3.17
CA GLY A 343 -15.39 -21.87 4.10
C GLY A 343 -15.84 -21.37 5.48
N ILE A 344 -15.13 -20.40 6.05
CA ILE A 344 -15.47 -19.77 7.33
C ILE A 344 -16.82 -19.08 7.25
N ASN A 345 -17.07 -18.29 6.21
CA ASN A 345 -18.33 -17.58 5.99
C ASN A 345 -19.53 -18.53 5.92
N LYS A 346 -19.34 -19.66 5.26
CA LYS A 346 -20.42 -20.68 5.11
C LYS A 346 -20.65 -21.50 6.39
N ALA A 347 -19.59 -21.81 7.12
CA ALA A 347 -19.63 -22.81 8.20
C ALA A 347 -19.70 -22.24 9.62
N LEU A 348 -19.19 -21.00 9.84
CA LEU A 348 -18.95 -20.47 11.19
C LEU A 348 -19.58 -19.11 11.43
N ILE A 349 -19.05 -18.06 10.81
CA ILE A 349 -19.47 -16.66 11.01
C ILE A 349 -19.45 -15.90 9.69
N PRO A 350 -20.32 -14.90 9.49
CA PRO A 350 -20.25 -14.01 8.35
C PRO A 350 -18.93 -13.22 8.35
N VAL A 351 -18.12 -13.39 7.31
CA VAL A 351 -16.88 -12.64 7.08
C VAL A 351 -16.85 -12.09 5.67
N ALA A 352 -16.16 -10.97 5.50
CA ALA A 352 -15.94 -10.40 4.17
C ALA A 352 -15.06 -11.34 3.33
N LEU A 353 -15.47 -11.60 2.11
CA LEU A 353 -14.69 -12.39 1.15
C LEU A 353 -13.74 -11.47 0.41
N ILE A 354 -12.48 -11.44 0.84
CA ILE A 354 -11.46 -10.60 0.23
C ILE A 354 -10.96 -11.26 -1.04
N LEU A 355 -11.19 -10.60 -2.18
CA LEU A 355 -10.71 -11.09 -3.47
C LEU A 355 -9.19 -10.93 -3.57
N PRO A 356 -8.47 -11.86 -4.23
CA PRO A 356 -7.04 -11.69 -4.44
C PRO A 356 -6.78 -10.51 -5.39
N GLY A 357 -6.43 -9.35 -4.84
CA GLY A 357 -6.09 -8.16 -5.60
C GLY A 357 -4.71 -8.30 -6.24
N VAL A 358 -4.61 -8.12 -7.55
CA VAL A 358 -3.31 -8.26 -8.24
C VAL A 358 -2.35 -7.14 -7.85
N ILE A 359 -2.84 -5.90 -7.70
CA ILE A 359 -2.00 -4.76 -7.29
C ILE A 359 -1.35 -5.01 -5.92
N PRO A 360 -2.10 -5.34 -4.84
CA PRO A 360 -1.49 -5.65 -3.56
C PRO A 360 -0.50 -6.82 -3.63
N HIS A 361 -0.87 -7.91 -4.28
CA HIS A 361 0.02 -9.05 -4.38
C HIS A 361 1.27 -8.74 -5.22
N PHE A 362 1.16 -7.86 -6.23
CA PHE A 362 2.32 -7.43 -6.99
C PHE A 362 3.26 -6.57 -6.15
N PHE A 363 2.77 -5.50 -5.54
CA PHE A 363 3.63 -4.61 -4.76
C PHE A 363 4.01 -5.22 -3.40
N CYS A 364 3.03 -5.65 -2.62
CA CYS A 364 3.29 -6.18 -1.27
C CYS A 364 3.84 -7.61 -1.31
N GLY A 365 3.31 -8.48 -2.15
CA GLY A 365 3.77 -9.85 -2.28
C GLY A 365 5.17 -9.96 -2.85
N ALA A 366 5.50 -9.15 -3.87
CA ALA A 366 6.86 -9.07 -4.41
C ALA A 366 7.85 -8.57 -3.36
N THR A 367 7.50 -7.51 -2.63
CA THR A 367 8.33 -6.98 -1.54
C THR A 367 8.52 -8.02 -0.44
N ALA A 368 7.46 -8.70 -0.01
CA ALA A 368 7.52 -9.79 0.96
C ALA A 368 8.47 -10.92 0.49
N GLY A 369 8.45 -11.22 -0.82
CA GLY A 369 9.37 -12.17 -1.44
C GLY A 369 10.82 -11.74 -1.34
N VAL A 370 11.14 -10.48 -1.64
CA VAL A 370 12.49 -9.92 -1.50
C VAL A 370 12.96 -9.97 -0.05
N PHE A 371 12.12 -9.55 0.90
CA PHE A 371 12.44 -9.57 2.33
C PHE A 371 12.67 -10.99 2.86
N ALA A 372 11.81 -11.93 2.50
CA ALA A 372 11.93 -13.32 2.90
C ALA A 372 13.13 -14.02 2.24
N ASN A 373 13.46 -13.67 0.99
CA ASN A 373 14.65 -14.16 0.28
C ASN A 373 15.94 -13.69 0.97
N ALA A 374 16.01 -12.43 1.39
CA ALA A 374 17.19 -11.88 2.09
C ALA A 374 17.49 -12.60 3.41
N GLU A 375 16.48 -13.20 4.05
CA GLU A 375 16.63 -13.92 5.32
C GLU A 375 16.76 -15.44 5.14
N GLY A 376 16.12 -16.05 4.14
CA GLY A 376 15.99 -17.49 4.02
C GLY A 376 16.10 -18.07 2.63
N GLY A 377 16.57 -17.30 1.65
CA GLY A 377 16.74 -17.72 0.27
C GLY A 377 15.41 -18.15 -0.39
N LEU A 378 15.50 -19.01 -1.39
CA LEU A 378 14.35 -19.49 -2.17
C LEU A 378 13.23 -20.08 -1.32
N LYS A 379 13.55 -20.92 -0.34
CA LYS A 379 12.53 -21.52 0.54
C LYS A 379 11.86 -20.45 1.40
N GLY A 380 12.64 -19.50 1.94
CA GLY A 380 12.14 -18.35 2.66
C GLY A 380 11.19 -17.51 1.79
N CYS A 381 11.60 -17.20 0.58
CA CYS A 381 10.79 -16.48 -0.40
C CYS A 381 9.44 -17.18 -0.65
N LEU A 382 9.45 -18.46 -0.99
CA LEU A 382 8.23 -19.19 -1.31
C LEU A 382 7.26 -19.27 -0.12
N VAL A 383 7.76 -19.70 1.06
CA VAL A 383 6.89 -19.86 2.24
C VAL A 383 6.46 -18.51 2.81
N GLY A 384 7.40 -17.55 2.92
CA GLY A 384 7.13 -16.20 3.42
C GLY A 384 6.10 -15.46 2.57
N SER A 385 6.24 -15.51 1.24
CA SER A 385 5.28 -14.87 0.32
C SER A 385 3.91 -15.55 0.34
N PHE A 386 3.84 -16.87 0.42
CA PHE A 386 2.57 -17.58 0.53
C PHE A 386 1.82 -17.16 1.79
N LEU A 387 2.49 -17.18 2.94
CA LEU A 387 1.90 -16.76 4.21
C LEU A 387 1.57 -15.27 4.24
N HIS A 388 2.36 -14.44 3.56
CA HIS A 388 2.01 -13.04 3.34
C HIS A 388 0.71 -12.88 2.55
N GLY A 389 0.51 -13.68 1.50
CA GLY A 389 -0.73 -13.68 0.72
C GLY A 389 -1.95 -14.02 1.57
N LEU A 390 -1.84 -15.01 2.46
CA LEU A 390 -2.86 -15.30 3.47
C LEU A 390 -3.07 -14.11 4.40
N LEU A 391 -1.99 -13.51 4.91
CA LEU A 391 -2.03 -12.39 5.84
C LEU A 391 -2.81 -11.20 5.27
N ILE A 392 -2.47 -10.75 4.06
CA ILE A 392 -3.16 -9.61 3.40
C ILE A 392 -4.56 -9.96 2.88
N THR A 393 -4.99 -11.20 3.01
CA THR A 393 -6.36 -11.63 2.78
C THR A 393 -7.16 -11.64 4.08
N PHE A 394 -6.60 -12.14 5.18
CA PHE A 394 -7.31 -12.23 6.45
C PHE A 394 -7.37 -10.89 7.21
N LEU A 395 -6.29 -10.11 7.21
CA LEU A 395 -6.27 -8.83 7.94
C LEU A 395 -7.36 -7.85 7.46
N PRO A 396 -7.58 -7.62 6.15
CA PRO A 396 -8.68 -6.78 5.71
C PRO A 396 -10.05 -7.31 6.11
N ALA A 397 -10.27 -8.63 6.06
CA ALA A 397 -11.54 -9.24 6.48
C ALA A 397 -11.84 -8.96 7.97
N ILE A 398 -10.80 -8.98 8.82
CA ILE A 398 -10.90 -8.65 10.26
C ILE A 398 -11.05 -7.14 10.47
N CYS A 399 -10.43 -6.31 9.62
CA CYS A 399 -10.47 -4.85 9.73
C CYS A 399 -11.83 -4.25 9.33
N MET A 400 -12.51 -4.82 8.34
CA MET A 400 -13.75 -4.24 7.80
C MET A 400 -14.81 -3.91 8.85
N PRO A 401 -15.11 -4.74 9.85
CA PRO A 401 -16.13 -4.41 10.85
C PRO A 401 -15.87 -3.15 11.67
N VAL A 402 -14.62 -2.64 11.71
CA VAL A 402 -14.24 -1.45 12.48
C VAL A 402 -14.03 -0.20 11.61
N MET A 403 -14.32 -0.30 10.31
CA MET A 403 -14.12 0.78 9.33
C MET A 403 -15.22 1.87 9.33
N GLY A 404 -16.09 1.93 10.33
CA GLY A 404 -17.11 2.95 10.44
C GLY A 404 -18.04 3.05 9.24
N SER A 405 -18.17 4.23 8.63
CA SER A 405 -19.04 4.45 7.46
C SER A 405 -18.64 3.65 6.22
N LEU A 406 -17.42 3.17 6.15
CA LEU A 406 -16.91 2.33 5.05
C LEU A 406 -17.00 0.82 5.36
N ASN A 407 -17.60 0.45 6.47
CA ASN A 407 -17.85 -0.93 6.83
C ASN A 407 -18.62 -1.64 5.75
N PHE A 408 -18.78 -2.35 5.05
CA PHE A 408 -19.55 -2.94 3.93
C PHE A 408 -19.38 -2.26 2.57
N ALA A 409 -18.36 -1.40 2.39
CA ALA A 409 -17.95 -0.99 1.06
C ALA A 409 -17.52 -2.23 0.23
N ASN A 410 -17.74 -2.17 -1.09
CA ASN A 410 -17.29 -3.25 -1.98
C ASN A 410 -15.76 -3.26 -2.18
N CYS A 411 -15.04 -2.40 -1.50
CA CYS A 411 -13.58 -2.32 -1.47
C CYS A 411 -13.06 -2.11 -0.05
N THR A 412 -11.78 -2.39 0.14
CA THR A 412 -11.10 -2.24 1.44
C THR A 412 -9.62 -1.89 1.25
N PHE A 413 -8.95 -1.48 2.33
CA PHE A 413 -7.50 -1.36 2.34
C PHE A 413 -6.83 -2.73 2.16
N SER A 414 -5.71 -2.74 1.46
CA SER A 414 -5.05 -3.98 1.07
C SER A 414 -3.80 -4.31 1.88
N ASP A 415 -3.07 -3.30 2.36
CA ASP A 415 -1.75 -3.52 2.92
C ASP A 415 -1.82 -3.74 4.43
N ALA A 416 -0.89 -4.50 4.96
CA ALA A 416 -0.95 -5.01 6.34
C ALA A 416 -1.04 -3.91 7.40
N ASP A 417 -0.29 -2.80 7.27
CA ASP A 417 -0.24 -1.75 8.29
C ASP A 417 -1.54 -0.96 8.36
N PHE A 418 -2.26 -0.79 7.24
CA PHE A 418 -3.61 -0.22 7.26
C PHE A 418 -4.53 -1.10 8.10
N SER A 419 -4.58 -2.38 7.77
CA SER A 419 -5.46 -3.32 8.47
C SER A 419 -5.13 -3.43 9.95
N ILE A 420 -3.84 -3.53 10.33
CA ILE A 420 -3.41 -3.62 11.73
C ILE A 420 -3.76 -2.35 12.49
N THR A 421 -3.46 -1.19 11.90
CA THR A 421 -3.83 0.11 12.48
C THR A 421 -5.33 0.22 12.67
N GLY A 422 -6.09 -0.17 11.64
CA GLY A 422 -7.55 -0.20 11.67
C GLY A 422 -8.11 -1.12 12.75
N ILE A 423 -7.60 -2.33 12.86
CA ILE A 423 -8.04 -3.29 13.88
C ILE A 423 -7.76 -2.75 15.29
N ILE A 424 -6.54 -2.25 15.54
CA ILE A 424 -6.16 -1.77 16.87
C ILE A 424 -6.97 -0.51 17.24
N LEU A 425 -6.87 0.54 16.44
CA LEU A 425 -7.51 1.82 16.76
C LEU A 425 -9.02 1.77 16.61
N GLY A 426 -9.54 1.05 15.62
CA GLY A 426 -10.97 0.91 15.42
C GLY A 426 -11.65 0.22 16.60
N ASN A 427 -11.04 -0.86 17.14
CA ASN A 427 -11.57 -1.47 18.36
C ASN A 427 -11.44 -0.53 19.56
N ILE A 428 -10.30 0.15 19.74
CA ILE A 428 -10.18 1.16 20.81
C ILE A 428 -11.25 2.23 20.66
N ALA A 429 -11.47 2.76 19.46
CA ALA A 429 -12.45 3.81 19.17
C ALA A 429 -13.91 3.37 19.38
N GLN A 430 -14.22 2.09 19.39
CA GLN A 430 -15.55 1.61 19.74
C GLN A 430 -15.86 1.77 21.24
N PHE A 431 -14.87 1.58 22.10
CA PHE A 431 -15.03 1.58 23.55
C PHE A 431 -14.59 2.90 24.20
N VAL A 432 -13.55 3.54 23.69
CA VAL A 432 -12.98 4.78 24.21
C VAL A 432 -13.36 5.93 23.28
N LYS A 433 -14.09 6.92 23.81
CA LYS A 433 -14.66 8.03 23.03
C LYS A 433 -14.07 9.39 23.40
N GLY A 434 -14.16 10.35 22.49
CA GLY A 434 -13.85 11.76 22.72
C GLY A 434 -12.48 12.00 23.36
N GLY A 435 -12.44 12.76 24.46
CA GLY A 435 -11.19 13.10 25.15
C GLY A 435 -10.36 11.92 25.65
N GLY A 436 -10.98 10.78 25.96
CA GLY A 436 -10.29 9.55 26.31
C GLY A 436 -9.49 8.98 25.14
N LEU A 437 -10.10 8.92 23.95
CA LEU A 437 -9.43 8.46 22.74
C LEU A 437 -8.30 9.42 22.33
N PHE A 438 -8.53 10.73 22.45
CA PHE A 438 -7.49 11.74 22.24
C PHE A 438 -6.28 11.49 23.14
N ALA A 439 -6.52 11.27 24.45
CA ALA A 439 -5.45 10.99 25.41
C ALA A 439 -4.66 9.70 25.03
N VAL A 440 -5.36 8.65 24.59
CA VAL A 440 -4.70 7.42 24.09
C VAL A 440 -3.77 7.74 22.92
N CYS A 441 -4.21 8.51 21.93
CA CYS A 441 -3.38 8.88 20.77
C CYS A 441 -2.14 9.70 21.20
N VAL A 442 -2.30 10.64 22.14
CA VAL A 442 -1.17 11.42 22.67
C VAL A 442 -0.17 10.52 23.41
N VAL A 443 -0.65 9.61 24.27
CA VAL A 443 0.21 8.68 25.00
C VAL A 443 1.00 7.79 24.02
N LEU A 444 0.33 7.19 23.03
CA LEU A 444 0.98 6.36 22.04
C LEU A 444 2.09 7.12 21.28
N PHE A 445 1.81 8.36 20.88
CA PHE A 445 2.80 9.21 20.21
C PHE A 445 4.03 9.49 21.08
N LEU A 446 3.84 9.70 22.39
CA LEU A 446 4.93 10.04 23.30
C LEU A 446 5.80 8.85 23.69
N LEU A 447 5.30 7.60 23.54
CA LEU A 447 6.02 6.39 23.97
C LEU A 447 7.45 6.29 23.39
N PRO A 448 7.73 6.50 22.10
CA PRO A 448 9.10 6.43 21.57
C PRO A 448 10.02 7.50 22.14
N ILE A 449 9.49 8.70 22.43
CA ILE A 449 10.24 9.80 23.02
C ILE A 449 10.57 9.47 24.49
N ILE A 450 9.58 9.05 25.26
CA ILE A 450 9.73 8.66 26.66
C ILE A 450 10.73 7.50 26.78
N TYR A 451 10.60 6.49 25.91
CA TYR A 451 11.54 5.37 25.87
C TYR A 451 13.00 5.84 25.65
N ASN A 452 13.20 6.82 24.77
CA ASN A 452 14.52 7.36 24.50
C ASN A 452 15.11 8.12 25.71
N VAL A 453 14.27 8.77 26.52
CA VAL A 453 14.68 9.51 27.71
C VAL A 453 15.03 8.57 28.87
N ILE A 454 14.15 7.57 29.11
CA ILE A 454 14.30 6.64 30.25
C ILE A 454 15.44 5.64 30.03
N MET A 455 15.63 5.20 28.78
CA MET A 455 16.69 4.26 28.43
C MET A 455 17.71 4.90 27.50
N PRO A 456 18.59 5.80 28.01
CA PRO A 456 19.59 6.44 27.17
C PRO A 456 20.50 5.36 26.54
N LYS A 457 20.93 5.59 25.28
CA LYS A 457 21.93 4.71 24.63
C LYS A 457 23.12 4.55 25.57
N LYS A 458 23.54 3.30 25.81
CA LYS A 458 24.86 3.06 26.36
C LYS A 458 25.84 3.77 25.42
N LYS A 459 26.66 4.71 25.96
CA LYS A 459 27.78 5.27 25.20
C LYS A 459 28.61 4.07 24.76
N GLU A 460 28.73 3.88 23.46
CA GLU A 460 29.76 2.98 22.93
C GLU A 460 31.09 3.54 23.38
N ALA A 461 31.82 2.76 24.23
CA ALA A 461 33.11 3.07 24.76
C ALA A 461 34.19 2.90 23.70
#